data_d4d80e7aa0f548458edbeb2abe60b982
#
_entry.id   d4d80e7aa0f548458edbeb2abe60b982
#
_cell.length_a   1.000
_cell.length_b   1.000
_cell.length_c   1.000
_cell.angle_alpha   90.00
_cell.angle_beta   90.00
_cell.angle_gamma   90.00
#
_symmetry.space_group_name_H-M   'P 1'
#
loop_
_entity.id
_entity.type
_entity.pdbx_description
1 polymer ?
#
loop_
_entity_poly.entity_id
_entity_poly.type
_entity_poly.pdbx_seq_one_letter_code
_entity_poly.pdbx_strand_id
1 'polypeptide(L)'
;EFDFQLTKMSVSGALFDMVKLLDIGKNVISKYTAEQVYDEAHEWAETYDNELLEFLNNKEYSIKVLNIERGKTKPRRDISKWSDVKYCIEYMYDDKFFASNDEYEFDKINDKDEIKKILNLYMSKYYDEADDQQTWFGKMKDMAEELGYAREVKEYKKEPEKWPGHVGDISTVLRVAITRRRNTPDLYEIMHVLGKANVEKRIELITK
;
A
#
# COMPACT_ATOMS: atom_id res chain seq x y z
N GLU A 1 24.84 -5.23 -26.32
CA GLU A 1 26.00 -4.31 -26.26
C GLU A 1 25.60 -2.98 -26.86
N PHE A 2 25.93 -1.88 -26.16
CA PHE A 2 25.68 -0.53 -26.68
C PHE A 2 26.92 -0.09 -27.46
N ASP A 3 26.76 0.16 -28.79
CA ASP A 3 27.82 0.68 -29.62
C ASP A 3 27.91 2.21 -29.47
N PHE A 4 28.94 2.66 -28.77
CA PHE A 4 29.18 4.09 -28.51
C PHE A 4 29.78 4.79 -29.72
N GLN A 5 29.00 5.68 -30.36
CA GLN A 5 29.42 6.41 -31.55
C GLN A 5 29.48 7.92 -31.27
N LEU A 6 30.68 8.50 -31.27
CA LEU A 6 30.90 9.92 -31.09
C LEU A 6 30.14 10.79 -32.11
N THR A 7 29.95 10.30 -33.34
CA THR A 7 29.25 10.99 -34.40
C THR A 7 27.75 11.17 -34.17
N LYS A 8 27.18 10.39 -33.22
CA LYS A 8 25.77 10.49 -32.81
C LYS A 8 25.58 11.38 -31.56
N MET A 9 26.65 11.95 -31.01
CA MET A 9 26.55 12.83 -29.87
C MET A 9 26.12 14.23 -30.31
N SER A 10 25.20 14.84 -29.55
CA SER A 10 24.84 16.26 -29.71
C SER A 10 25.97 17.16 -29.25
N VAL A 11 26.19 18.28 -29.94
CA VAL A 11 27.15 19.30 -29.53
C VAL A 11 26.70 20.05 -28.26
N SER A 12 25.39 20.09 -28.01
CA SER A 12 24.84 20.54 -26.73
C SER A 12 25.01 19.44 -25.70
N GLY A 13 25.69 19.68 -24.59
CA GLY A 13 25.90 18.70 -23.53
C GLY A 13 24.61 17.95 -23.12
N ALA A 14 24.76 16.73 -22.61
CA ALA A 14 23.64 15.94 -22.14
C ALA A 14 22.99 16.63 -20.92
N LEU A 15 21.71 16.95 -21.00
CA LEU A 15 20.93 17.39 -19.86
C LEU A 15 20.61 16.16 -18.98
N PHE A 16 21.11 16.17 -17.74
CA PHE A 16 20.78 15.14 -16.76
C PHE A 16 19.39 15.42 -16.17
N ASP A 17 18.43 14.53 -16.42
CA ASP A 17 17.07 14.61 -15.93
C ASP A 17 16.86 13.57 -14.82
N MET A 18 16.87 14.04 -13.57
CA MET A 18 16.67 13.19 -12.38
C MET A 18 15.27 12.57 -12.36
N VAL A 19 14.24 13.29 -12.78
CA VAL A 19 12.85 12.77 -12.80
C VAL A 19 12.75 11.59 -13.76
N LYS A 20 13.35 11.73 -14.94
CA LYS A 20 13.40 10.65 -15.92
C LYS A 20 14.21 9.45 -15.43
N LEU A 21 15.31 9.67 -14.73
CA LEU A 21 16.11 8.59 -14.14
C LEU A 21 15.30 7.80 -13.11
N LEU A 22 14.61 8.49 -12.20
CA LEU A 22 13.75 7.84 -11.20
C LEU A 22 12.59 7.08 -11.86
N ASP A 23 12.00 7.62 -12.93
CA ASP A 23 10.94 6.90 -13.68
C ASP A 23 11.49 5.64 -14.36
N ILE A 24 12.69 5.68 -14.90
CA ILE A 24 13.37 4.49 -15.42
C ILE A 24 13.61 3.47 -14.31
N GLY A 25 14.09 3.90 -13.13
CA GLY A 25 14.27 3.04 -11.96
C GLY A 25 12.97 2.30 -11.58
N LYS A 26 11.86 3.04 -11.45
CA LYS A 26 10.52 2.46 -11.19
C LYS A 26 10.13 1.41 -12.24
N ASN A 27 10.38 1.70 -13.51
CA ASN A 27 10.08 0.76 -14.60
C ASN A 27 10.92 -0.52 -14.55
N VAL A 28 12.18 -0.42 -14.16
CA VAL A 28 13.08 -1.57 -14.05
C VAL A 28 12.70 -2.40 -12.83
N ILE A 29 12.64 -1.79 -11.64
CA ILE A 29 12.39 -2.48 -10.37
C ILE A 29 11.00 -3.10 -10.33
N SER A 30 10.00 -2.50 -11.00
CA SER A 30 8.66 -3.07 -11.06
C SER A 30 8.59 -4.43 -11.79
N LYS A 31 9.59 -4.77 -12.59
CA LYS A 31 9.70 -6.06 -13.30
C LYS A 31 10.42 -7.13 -12.50
N TYR A 32 11.10 -6.77 -11.43
CA TYR A 32 11.81 -7.71 -10.57
C TYR A 32 10.83 -8.57 -9.77
N THR A 33 11.20 -9.81 -9.46
CA THR A 33 10.47 -10.62 -8.48
C THR A 33 10.67 -10.05 -7.07
N ALA A 34 9.85 -10.50 -6.12
CA ALA A 34 10.00 -10.07 -4.72
C ALA A 34 11.37 -10.47 -4.15
N GLU A 35 11.86 -11.67 -4.53
CA GLU A 35 13.18 -12.17 -4.15
C GLU A 35 14.29 -11.29 -4.70
N GLN A 36 14.21 -10.91 -5.98
CA GLN A 36 15.21 -10.02 -6.59
C GLN A 36 15.23 -8.64 -5.90
N VAL A 37 14.04 -8.08 -5.60
CA VAL A 37 13.99 -6.80 -4.85
C VAL A 37 14.54 -6.96 -3.45
N TYR A 38 14.25 -8.09 -2.79
CA TYR A 38 14.82 -8.37 -1.46
C TYR A 38 16.34 -8.46 -1.52
N ASP A 39 16.91 -9.29 -2.40
CA ASP A 39 18.34 -9.53 -2.46
C ASP A 39 19.12 -8.24 -2.78
N GLU A 40 18.68 -7.47 -3.77
CA GLU A 40 19.31 -6.19 -4.15
C GLU A 40 19.15 -5.09 -3.08
N ALA A 41 17.97 -5.00 -2.45
CA ALA A 41 17.75 -4.04 -1.38
C ALA A 41 18.56 -4.39 -0.13
N HIS A 42 18.71 -5.68 0.19
CA HIS A 42 19.51 -6.16 1.31
C HIS A 42 21.00 -5.86 1.10
N GLU A 43 21.57 -6.21 -0.07
CA GLU A 43 22.95 -5.89 -0.42
C GLU A 43 23.24 -4.38 -0.34
N TRP A 44 22.32 -3.56 -0.86
CA TRP A 44 22.44 -2.11 -0.76
C TRP A 44 22.40 -1.65 0.72
N ALA A 45 21.49 -2.20 1.51
CA ALA A 45 21.28 -1.81 2.90
C ALA A 45 22.46 -2.18 3.80
N GLU A 46 23.17 -3.27 3.52
CA GLU A 46 24.43 -3.64 4.24
C GLU A 46 25.47 -2.52 4.24
N THR A 47 25.44 -1.69 3.20
CA THR A 47 26.41 -0.58 3.07
C THR A 47 25.84 0.76 3.50
N TYR A 48 24.53 0.99 3.31
CA TYR A 48 23.97 2.34 3.34
C TYR A 48 22.82 2.55 4.33
N ASP A 49 22.14 1.51 4.81
CA ASP A 49 20.93 1.69 5.66
C ASP A 49 20.72 0.52 6.63
N ASN A 50 21.33 0.62 7.81
CA ASN A 50 21.19 -0.38 8.87
C ASN A 50 19.73 -0.54 9.34
N GLU A 51 18.92 0.51 9.29
CA GLU A 51 17.52 0.41 9.69
C GLU A 51 16.72 -0.43 8.67
N LEU A 52 16.99 -0.29 7.37
CA LEU A 52 16.38 -1.17 6.37
C LEU A 52 16.78 -2.62 6.57
N LEU A 53 18.07 -2.89 6.96
CA LEU A 53 18.49 -4.25 7.30
C LEU A 53 17.68 -4.87 8.42
N GLU A 54 17.29 -4.11 9.46
CA GLU A 54 16.45 -4.59 10.55
C GLU A 54 15.08 -5.09 10.02
N PHE A 55 14.46 -4.37 9.07
CA PHE A 55 13.23 -4.81 8.43
C PHE A 55 13.43 -6.08 7.60
N LEU A 56 14.57 -6.19 6.93
CA LEU A 56 14.87 -7.30 6.04
C LEU A 56 15.40 -8.55 6.77
N ASN A 57 15.58 -8.53 8.08
CA ASN A 57 16.07 -9.66 8.88
C ASN A 57 15.22 -10.92 8.77
N ASN A 58 13.91 -10.79 8.62
CA ASN A 58 13.00 -11.91 8.35
C ASN A 58 12.76 -12.02 6.85
N LYS A 59 13.66 -12.73 6.15
CA LYS A 59 13.61 -12.87 4.68
C LYS A 59 12.24 -13.37 4.17
N GLU A 60 11.67 -14.38 4.82
CA GLU A 60 10.38 -14.96 4.39
C GLU A 60 9.26 -13.93 4.46
N TYR A 61 9.15 -13.20 5.58
CA TYR A 61 8.14 -12.18 5.76
C TYR A 61 8.37 -10.98 4.81
N SER A 62 9.62 -10.53 4.68
CA SER A 62 9.98 -9.43 3.78
C SER A 62 9.62 -9.72 2.33
N ILE A 63 9.87 -10.95 1.87
CA ILE A 63 9.47 -11.38 0.51
C ILE A 63 7.95 -11.38 0.36
N LYS A 64 7.17 -11.85 1.36
CA LYS A 64 5.69 -11.77 1.31
C LYS A 64 5.21 -10.33 1.18
N VAL A 65 5.80 -9.41 1.95
CA VAL A 65 5.47 -7.97 1.91
C VAL A 65 5.82 -7.36 0.55
N LEU A 66 7.03 -7.63 0.05
CA LEU A 66 7.51 -7.13 -1.24
C LEU A 66 6.75 -7.72 -2.44
N ASN A 67 6.08 -8.86 -2.27
CA ASN A 67 5.31 -9.50 -3.32
C ASN A 67 3.91 -8.90 -3.52
N ILE A 68 3.43 -8.07 -2.60
CA ILE A 68 2.12 -7.42 -2.71
C ILE A 68 2.05 -6.60 -4.01
N GLU A 69 1.06 -6.90 -4.87
CA GLU A 69 0.89 -6.33 -6.22
C GLU A 69 2.09 -6.48 -7.18
N ARG A 70 3.02 -7.38 -6.90
CA ARG A 70 4.13 -7.68 -7.81
C ARG A 70 3.76 -8.85 -8.75
N GLY A 71 4.39 -8.89 -9.93
CA GLY A 71 4.12 -9.94 -10.92
C GLY A 71 2.77 -9.83 -11.66
N LYS A 72 1.97 -8.78 -11.42
CA LYS A 72 0.73 -8.51 -12.14
C LYS A 72 1.00 -7.90 -13.52
N THR A 73 0.01 -7.94 -14.41
CA THR A 73 0.10 -7.30 -15.75
C THR A 73 0.44 -5.80 -15.67
N LYS A 74 -0.01 -5.13 -14.61
CA LYS A 74 0.34 -3.75 -14.29
C LYS A 74 0.94 -3.72 -12.88
N PRO A 75 2.23 -4.04 -12.76
CA PRO A 75 2.87 -4.07 -11.45
C PRO A 75 2.96 -2.67 -10.86
N ARG A 76 3.02 -2.60 -9.56
CA ARG A 76 3.22 -1.35 -8.82
C ARG A 76 4.58 -0.73 -9.14
N ARG A 77 4.65 0.61 -9.22
CA ARG A 77 5.82 1.39 -9.62
C ARG A 77 6.13 2.45 -8.57
N ASP A 78 6.35 2.05 -7.34
CA ASP A 78 6.60 2.94 -6.18
C ASP A 78 8.08 2.97 -5.74
N ILE A 79 8.86 1.95 -6.08
CA ILE A 79 10.28 1.88 -5.78
C ILE A 79 11.08 2.36 -6.98
N SER A 80 11.79 3.49 -6.85
CA SER A 80 12.67 4.04 -7.88
C SER A 80 14.16 3.78 -7.60
N LYS A 81 14.50 3.52 -6.35
CA LYS A 81 15.83 3.25 -5.82
C LYS A 81 15.70 2.46 -4.53
N TRP A 82 16.77 1.81 -4.07
CA TRP A 82 16.71 0.92 -2.91
C TRP A 82 16.35 1.64 -1.60
N SER A 83 16.74 2.90 -1.44
CA SER A 83 16.32 3.69 -0.27
C SER A 83 14.80 3.95 -0.17
N ASP A 84 14.03 3.72 -1.25
CA ASP A 84 12.58 3.85 -1.20
C ASP A 84 11.91 2.62 -0.55
N VAL A 85 12.62 1.48 -0.51
CA VAL A 85 12.08 0.20 -0.02
C VAL A 85 11.60 0.33 1.41
N LYS A 86 12.39 0.93 2.30
CA LYS A 86 12.03 1.13 3.70
C LYS A 86 10.67 1.78 3.84
N TYR A 87 10.48 2.94 3.21
CA TYR A 87 9.21 3.64 3.24
C TYR A 87 8.04 2.80 2.68
N CYS A 88 8.30 1.98 1.66
CA CYS A 88 7.25 1.15 1.04
C CYS A 88 6.77 0.01 1.93
N ILE A 89 7.58 -0.46 2.90
CA ILE A 89 7.29 -1.66 3.68
C ILE A 89 7.14 -1.43 5.19
N GLU A 90 7.66 -0.35 5.77
CA GLU A 90 7.77 -0.15 7.23
C GLU A 90 6.45 -0.28 7.98
N TYR A 91 5.32 0.16 7.39
CA TYR A 91 4.00 0.04 8.01
C TYR A 91 3.51 -1.42 8.16
N MET A 92 4.19 -2.38 7.51
CA MET A 92 3.88 -3.80 7.62
C MET A 92 4.48 -4.43 8.88
N TYR A 93 5.42 -3.76 9.55
CA TYR A 93 6.13 -4.25 10.74
C TYR A 93 5.51 -3.68 12.00
N ASP A 94 5.02 -4.56 12.88
CA ASP A 94 4.22 -4.18 14.05
C ASP A 94 4.98 -3.30 15.05
N ASP A 95 6.24 -3.59 15.31
CA ASP A 95 7.11 -2.78 16.19
C ASP A 95 7.19 -1.32 15.72
N LYS A 96 7.32 -1.09 14.41
CA LYS A 96 7.32 0.25 13.82
C LYS A 96 5.93 0.87 13.77
N PHE A 97 4.92 0.10 13.38
CA PHE A 97 3.55 0.59 13.30
C PHE A 97 3.04 1.07 14.67
N PHE A 98 3.28 0.28 15.74
CA PHE A 98 2.82 0.62 17.10
C PHE A 98 3.70 1.67 17.79
N ALA A 99 4.98 1.80 17.41
CA ALA A 99 5.86 2.85 17.91
C ALA A 99 5.66 4.21 17.20
N SER A 100 5.02 4.23 16.02
CA SER A 100 4.77 5.46 15.28
C SER A 100 3.83 6.39 16.04
N ASN A 101 4.20 7.66 16.10
CA ASN A 101 3.36 8.75 16.60
C ASN A 101 2.61 9.47 15.47
N ASP A 102 2.64 8.93 14.25
CA ASP A 102 1.95 9.53 13.12
C ASP A 102 0.45 9.58 13.38
N GLU A 103 -0.17 10.71 13.11
CA GLU A 103 -1.61 10.86 13.20
C GLU A 103 -2.32 10.08 12.09
N TYR A 104 -3.54 9.62 12.39
CA TYR A 104 -4.39 8.99 11.39
C TYR A 104 -5.03 10.07 10.50
N GLU A 105 -4.49 10.28 9.32
CA GLU A 105 -5.02 11.23 8.34
C GLU A 105 -6.13 10.58 7.50
N PHE A 106 -7.36 10.63 7.99
CA PHE A 106 -8.52 10.22 7.21
C PHE A 106 -8.85 11.28 6.15
N ASP A 107 -9.44 10.84 5.03
CA ASP A 107 -9.78 11.73 3.90
C ASP A 107 -11.20 12.31 4.08
N LYS A 108 -12.16 11.88 3.28
CA LYS A 108 -13.53 12.40 3.27
C LYS A 108 -14.32 12.06 4.53
N ILE A 109 -14.12 10.86 5.07
CA ILE A 109 -14.73 10.41 6.32
C ILE A 109 -13.75 10.72 7.45
N ASN A 110 -13.99 11.78 8.19
CA ASN A 110 -13.12 12.27 9.28
C ASN A 110 -13.85 12.41 10.62
N ASP A 111 -15.14 12.15 10.67
CA ASP A 111 -15.89 12.06 11.91
C ASP A 111 -15.48 10.81 12.70
N LYS A 112 -15.08 11.00 13.97
CA LYS A 112 -14.54 9.94 14.81
C LYS A 112 -15.56 8.84 15.13
N ASP A 113 -16.81 9.20 15.33
CA ASP A 113 -17.86 8.24 15.68
C ASP A 113 -18.23 7.41 14.43
N GLU A 114 -18.26 8.04 13.27
CA GLU A 114 -18.49 7.35 12.02
C GLU A 114 -17.34 6.39 11.66
N ILE A 115 -16.08 6.84 11.85
CA ILE A 115 -14.91 5.98 11.66
C ILE A 115 -14.99 4.75 12.57
N LYS A 116 -15.26 4.94 13.87
CA LYS A 116 -15.45 3.83 14.82
C LYS A 116 -16.58 2.91 14.43
N LYS A 117 -17.70 3.44 13.97
CA LYS A 117 -18.85 2.66 13.49
C LYS A 117 -18.46 1.79 12.29
N ILE A 118 -17.78 2.34 11.30
CA ILE A 118 -17.29 1.61 10.11
C ILE A 118 -16.36 0.48 10.54
N LEU A 119 -15.35 0.77 11.36
CA LEU A 119 -14.34 -0.20 11.78
C LEU A 119 -14.94 -1.33 12.63
N ASN A 120 -15.84 -1.01 13.56
CA ASN A 120 -16.53 -2.00 14.39
C ASN A 120 -17.47 -2.87 13.56
N LEU A 121 -18.22 -2.29 12.62
CA LEU A 121 -19.10 -3.05 11.73
C LEU A 121 -18.28 -3.99 10.83
N TYR A 122 -17.15 -3.52 10.29
CA TYR A 122 -16.25 -4.35 9.51
C TYR A 122 -15.79 -5.59 10.30
N MET A 123 -15.21 -5.38 11.49
CA MET A 123 -14.68 -6.48 12.30
C MET A 123 -15.76 -7.45 12.78
N SER A 124 -16.93 -6.96 13.15
CA SER A 124 -17.98 -7.80 13.75
C SER A 124 -18.79 -8.60 12.72
N LYS A 125 -18.89 -8.13 11.48
CA LYS A 125 -19.81 -8.71 10.50
C LYS A 125 -19.17 -9.06 9.16
N TYR A 126 -18.20 -8.28 8.69
CA TYR A 126 -17.73 -8.37 7.31
C TYR A 126 -16.32 -8.96 7.18
N TYR A 127 -15.51 -8.92 8.23
CA TYR A 127 -14.16 -9.47 8.19
C TYR A 127 -14.17 -11.00 8.32
N ASP A 128 -13.58 -11.65 7.32
CA ASP A 128 -13.32 -13.09 7.35
C ASP A 128 -11.96 -13.35 6.68
N GLU A 129 -11.03 -13.95 7.42
CA GLU A 129 -9.68 -14.24 6.93
C GLU A 129 -9.68 -15.27 5.78
N ALA A 130 -10.74 -16.09 5.68
CA ALA A 130 -10.89 -17.11 4.65
C ALA A 130 -11.44 -16.58 3.31
N ASP A 131 -11.87 -15.31 3.27
CA ASP A 131 -12.39 -14.72 2.04
C ASP A 131 -11.29 -14.62 0.98
N ASP A 132 -11.65 -14.90 -0.27
CA ASP A 132 -10.85 -14.47 -1.40
C ASP A 132 -11.07 -12.96 -1.71
N GLN A 133 -10.22 -12.38 -2.55
CA GLN A 133 -10.28 -10.96 -2.88
C GLN A 133 -11.64 -10.51 -3.45
N GLN A 134 -12.27 -11.37 -4.26
CA GLN A 134 -13.57 -11.05 -4.88
C GLN A 134 -14.68 -11.05 -3.84
N THR A 135 -14.71 -12.05 -2.96
CA THR A 135 -15.67 -12.17 -1.85
C THR A 135 -15.50 -11.01 -0.88
N TRP A 136 -14.25 -10.74 -0.47
CA TRP A 136 -13.94 -9.60 0.39
C TRP A 136 -14.46 -8.28 -0.20
N PHE A 137 -14.17 -8.00 -1.47
CA PHE A 137 -14.61 -6.76 -2.10
C PHE A 137 -16.14 -6.70 -2.27
N GLY A 138 -16.81 -7.84 -2.48
CA GLY A 138 -18.25 -7.96 -2.42
C GLY A 138 -18.83 -7.54 -1.08
N LYS A 139 -18.26 -8.07 0.01
CA LYS A 139 -18.61 -7.71 1.40
C LYS A 139 -18.38 -6.23 1.70
N MET A 140 -17.31 -5.63 1.17
CA MET A 140 -17.06 -4.19 1.30
C MET A 140 -18.16 -3.35 0.66
N LYS A 141 -18.69 -3.77 -0.49
CA LYS A 141 -19.83 -3.12 -1.16
C LYS A 141 -21.13 -3.27 -0.37
N ASP A 142 -21.37 -4.47 0.20
CA ASP A 142 -22.54 -4.72 1.04
C ASP A 142 -22.49 -3.86 2.31
N MET A 143 -21.33 -3.73 2.93
CA MET A 143 -21.11 -2.84 4.07
C MET A 143 -21.32 -1.37 3.71
N ALA A 144 -20.87 -0.93 2.54
CA ALA A 144 -21.09 0.43 2.07
C ALA A 144 -22.58 0.74 1.96
N GLU A 145 -23.36 -0.16 1.37
CA GLU A 145 -24.81 -0.04 1.24
C GLU A 145 -25.52 -0.01 2.60
N GLU A 146 -25.13 -0.88 3.53
CA GLU A 146 -25.67 -0.90 4.91
C GLU A 146 -25.42 0.40 5.68
N LEU A 147 -24.29 1.03 5.42
CA LEU A 147 -23.92 2.31 6.03
C LEU A 147 -24.54 3.54 5.30
N GLY A 148 -25.28 3.32 4.21
CA GLY A 148 -25.88 4.39 3.42
C GLY A 148 -24.95 5.06 2.42
N TYR A 149 -23.81 4.43 2.10
CA TYR A 149 -22.88 4.86 1.06
C TYR A 149 -23.20 4.20 -0.28
N ALA A 150 -22.81 4.83 -1.38
CA ALA A 150 -22.94 4.21 -2.69
C ALA A 150 -22.08 2.94 -2.79
N ARG A 151 -22.71 1.87 -3.25
CA ARG A 151 -22.09 0.56 -3.46
C ARG A 151 -20.98 0.59 -4.51
N GLU A 152 -21.12 1.47 -5.50
CA GLU A 152 -20.22 1.61 -6.62
C GLU A 152 -19.82 3.08 -6.83
N VAL A 153 -18.57 3.31 -7.19
CA VAL A 153 -18.07 4.65 -7.55
C VAL A 153 -18.88 5.27 -8.69
N LYS A 154 -19.37 4.43 -9.63
CA LYS A 154 -20.19 4.88 -10.76
C LYS A 154 -21.57 5.39 -10.33
N GLU A 155 -22.16 4.81 -9.30
CA GLU A 155 -23.44 5.26 -8.72
C GLU A 155 -23.26 6.61 -8.05
N TYR A 156 -22.24 6.75 -7.22
CA TYR A 156 -21.88 8.01 -6.59
C TYR A 156 -21.69 9.13 -7.62
N LYS A 157 -20.95 8.86 -8.71
CA LYS A 157 -20.69 9.86 -9.76
C LYS A 157 -21.96 10.32 -10.51
N LYS A 158 -22.99 9.49 -10.57
CA LYS A 158 -24.25 9.85 -11.23
C LYS A 158 -25.13 10.73 -10.35
N GLU A 159 -25.16 10.48 -9.05
CA GLU A 159 -26.04 11.14 -8.08
C GLU A 159 -25.23 11.50 -6.80
N PRO A 160 -24.23 12.40 -6.88
CA PRO A 160 -23.35 12.67 -5.75
C PRO A 160 -24.05 13.26 -4.55
N GLU A 161 -25.16 13.99 -4.75
CA GLU A 161 -25.96 14.59 -3.67
C GLU A 161 -26.79 13.55 -2.86
N LYS A 162 -26.92 12.35 -3.40
CA LYS A 162 -27.71 11.28 -2.75
C LYS A 162 -26.92 10.54 -1.68
N TRP A 163 -25.59 10.52 -1.78
CA TRP A 163 -24.72 9.67 -0.99
C TRP A 163 -23.66 10.48 -0.24
N PRO A 164 -23.35 10.16 1.02
CA PRO A 164 -22.25 10.80 1.73
C PRO A 164 -20.87 10.46 1.13
N GLY A 165 -20.79 9.40 0.34
CA GLY A 165 -19.60 8.89 -0.32
C GLY A 165 -19.85 7.53 -0.96
N HIS A 166 -18.81 6.73 -1.15
CA HIS A 166 -18.89 5.43 -1.82
C HIS A 166 -17.98 4.37 -1.16
N VAL A 167 -18.05 3.12 -1.60
CA VAL A 167 -17.25 1.99 -1.11
C VAL A 167 -15.75 2.30 -1.02
N GLY A 168 -15.21 3.11 -1.93
CA GLY A 168 -13.79 3.51 -1.91
C GLY A 168 -13.45 4.39 -0.71
N ASP A 169 -14.36 5.25 -0.26
CA ASP A 169 -14.15 6.11 0.91
C ASP A 169 -14.11 5.25 2.19
N ILE A 170 -15.00 4.26 2.30
CA ILE A 170 -14.98 3.26 3.39
C ILE A 170 -13.69 2.42 3.36
N SER A 171 -13.28 1.96 2.18
CA SER A 171 -12.01 1.23 2.03
C SER A 171 -10.81 2.09 2.43
N THR A 172 -10.89 3.42 2.23
CA THR A 172 -9.85 4.35 2.69
C THR A 172 -9.79 4.44 4.21
N VAL A 173 -10.94 4.42 4.91
CA VAL A 173 -10.97 4.36 6.38
C VAL A 173 -10.24 3.13 6.90
N LEU A 174 -10.55 1.94 6.35
CA LEU A 174 -9.86 0.70 6.71
C LEU A 174 -8.36 0.78 6.40
N ARG A 175 -7.99 1.27 5.23
CA ARG A 175 -6.60 1.44 4.81
C ARG A 175 -5.82 2.30 5.79
N VAL A 176 -6.35 3.47 6.14
CA VAL A 176 -5.70 4.38 7.10
C VAL A 176 -5.60 3.74 8.47
N ALA A 177 -6.66 3.08 8.95
CA ALA A 177 -6.64 2.40 10.24
C ALA A 177 -5.55 1.31 10.33
N ILE A 178 -5.34 0.56 9.24
CA ILE A 178 -4.41 -0.57 9.19
C ILE A 178 -2.98 -0.14 8.86
N THR A 179 -2.78 0.94 8.10
CA THR A 179 -1.46 1.32 7.56
C THR A 179 -0.99 2.72 7.92
N ARG A 180 -1.83 3.55 8.55
CA ARG A 180 -1.64 5.01 8.76
C ARG A 180 -1.43 5.79 7.46
N ARG A 181 -1.77 5.20 6.30
CA ARG A 181 -1.54 5.79 4.97
C ARG A 181 -2.79 5.73 4.11
N ARG A 182 -3.04 6.78 3.36
CA ARG A 182 -4.12 6.82 2.36
C ARG A 182 -3.76 6.09 1.08
N ASN A 183 -2.49 5.97 0.79
CA ASN A 183 -1.97 5.41 -0.47
C ASN A 183 -0.99 4.26 -0.19
N THR A 184 -1.43 3.04 -0.45
CA THR A 184 -0.66 1.80 -0.25
C THR A 184 -0.96 0.83 -1.39
N PRO A 185 -0.30 -0.32 -1.48
CA PRO A 185 -0.73 -1.44 -2.32
C PRO A 185 -2.16 -1.90 -2.01
N ASP A 186 -2.56 -2.98 -2.66
CA ASP A 186 -3.87 -3.60 -2.48
C ASP A 186 -4.16 -3.91 -1.00
N LEU A 187 -5.27 -3.39 -0.48
CA LEU A 187 -5.63 -3.49 0.93
C LEU A 187 -5.92 -4.93 1.35
N TYR A 188 -6.56 -5.72 0.48
CA TYR A 188 -6.83 -7.13 0.77
C TYR A 188 -5.52 -7.90 0.93
N GLU A 189 -4.56 -7.74 0.01
CA GLU A 189 -3.26 -8.41 0.10
C GLU A 189 -2.49 -7.99 1.36
N ILE A 190 -2.54 -6.69 1.72
CA ILE A 190 -1.95 -6.17 2.97
C ILE A 190 -2.54 -6.88 4.19
N MET A 191 -3.86 -6.94 4.31
CA MET A 191 -4.53 -7.58 5.45
C MET A 191 -4.23 -9.08 5.52
N HIS A 192 -4.16 -9.74 4.36
CA HIS A 192 -3.83 -11.16 4.28
C HIS A 192 -2.39 -11.46 4.74
N VAL A 193 -1.42 -10.60 4.39
CA VAL A 193 -0.03 -10.72 4.87
C VAL A 193 0.10 -10.40 6.36
N LEU A 194 -0.64 -9.42 6.86
CA LEU A 194 -0.65 -9.06 8.30
C LEU A 194 -1.28 -10.15 9.17
N GLY A 195 -2.30 -10.84 8.66
CA GLY A 195 -3.11 -11.81 9.39
C GLY A 195 -4.10 -11.16 10.36
N LYS A 196 -5.10 -11.95 10.75
CA LYS A 196 -6.25 -11.50 11.57
C LYS A 196 -5.84 -10.76 12.84
N ALA A 197 -4.94 -11.36 13.62
CA ALA A 197 -4.55 -10.83 14.93
C ALA A 197 -3.95 -9.41 14.84
N ASN A 198 -3.18 -9.10 13.79
CA ASN A 198 -2.58 -7.79 13.61
C ASN A 198 -3.59 -6.79 13.05
N VAL A 199 -4.48 -7.22 12.16
CA VAL A 199 -5.59 -6.38 11.67
C VAL A 199 -6.48 -5.95 12.84
N GLU A 200 -6.88 -6.89 13.72
CA GLU A 200 -7.70 -6.60 14.91
C GLU A 200 -7.00 -5.60 15.84
N LYS A 201 -5.74 -5.85 16.22
CA LYS A 201 -4.96 -4.96 17.09
C LYS A 201 -4.86 -3.53 16.55
N ARG A 202 -4.64 -3.38 15.24
CA ARG A 202 -4.51 -2.05 14.60
C ARG A 202 -5.83 -1.28 14.61
N ILE A 203 -6.94 -1.97 14.33
CA ILE A 203 -8.28 -1.38 14.39
C ILE A 203 -8.66 -0.99 15.82
N GLU A 204 -8.31 -1.82 16.80
CA GLU A 204 -8.56 -1.55 18.22
C GLU A 204 -7.92 -0.24 18.74
N LEU A 205 -6.78 0.20 18.17
CA LEU A 205 -6.18 1.49 18.53
C LEU A 205 -7.09 2.69 18.26
N ILE A 206 -8.04 2.56 17.35
CA ILE A 206 -8.95 3.65 16.98
C ILE A 206 -10.32 3.45 17.63
N THR A 207 -10.76 2.20 17.80
CA THR A 207 -12.10 1.89 18.26
C THR A 207 -12.24 1.90 19.78
N LYS A 208 -11.17 1.67 20.51
CA LYS A 208 -11.09 1.81 21.97
C LYS A 208 -10.84 3.27 22.35
#